data_95a44bce8623b2dfec4dd7aff4024231
#
_entry.id   95a44bce8623b2dfec4dd7aff4024231
#
_cell.length_a   1.000
_cell.length_b   1.000
_cell.length_c   1.000
_cell.angle_alpha   90.00
_cell.angle_beta   90.00
_cell.angle_gamma   90.00
#
_symmetry.space_group_name_H-M   'P 1'
#
loop_
_entity.id
_entity.type
_entity.pdbx_description
1 polymer ?
#
loop_
_entity_poly.entity_id
_entity_poly.type
_entity_poly.pdbx_seq_one_letter_code
_entity_poly.pdbx_strand_id
1 'polypeptide(L)'
;MIVLKHCRLIPELTEGFQEQYADIVIDGKYIKDIVPTDTVKFESIPFIDLNGCTVLPGLFDLHAHLMFMNQDYYASMARSQNQYLLDCMEHAQMYIKHGYTTIRDCGNDYYAGITVRDAVNRGVIQGARIITAGKIISPTAKGNESFGTLYWETNSPEEMFHICRTEVSKGVDFIKYMVTGAVLNEGGVPGELVTTAE
;
A
#
# COMPACT_ATOMS: atom_id res chain seq x y z
N MET A 1 26.93 -7.06 -3.16
CA MET A 1 27.17 -6.23 -1.96
C MET A 1 27.37 -4.78 -2.38
N ILE A 2 26.83 -3.82 -1.66
CA ILE A 2 27.03 -2.36 -1.83
C ILE A 2 27.03 -1.70 -0.45
N VAL A 3 27.75 -0.59 -0.29
CA VAL A 3 27.77 0.17 0.96
C VAL A 3 27.15 1.55 0.74
N LEU A 4 26.21 1.95 1.60
CA LEU A 4 25.77 3.32 1.70
C LEU A 4 26.62 3.99 2.79
N LYS A 5 27.43 4.96 2.40
CA LYS A 5 28.37 5.64 3.31
C LYS A 5 27.80 6.95 3.84
N HIS A 6 28.28 7.33 5.01
CA HIS A 6 27.94 8.60 5.65
C HIS A 6 26.41 8.82 5.77
N CYS A 7 25.70 7.75 6.14
CA CYS A 7 24.26 7.79 6.38
C CYS A 7 24.00 8.49 7.73
N ARG A 8 23.07 9.44 7.75
CA ARG A 8 22.46 9.87 9.00
C ARG A 8 21.34 8.93 9.36
N LEU A 9 21.37 8.35 10.56
CA LEU A 9 20.32 7.46 11.08
C LEU A 9 19.49 8.18 12.13
N ILE A 10 18.32 7.64 12.40
CA ILE A 10 17.48 8.01 13.53
C ILE A 10 17.57 6.85 14.54
N PRO A 11 18.25 7.01 15.68
CA PRO A 11 18.50 5.92 16.63
C PRO A 11 17.21 5.23 17.11
N GLU A 12 16.13 5.99 17.29
CA GLU A 12 14.83 5.47 17.70
C GLU A 12 14.19 4.51 16.67
N LEU A 13 14.64 4.55 15.41
CA LEU A 13 14.19 3.69 14.32
C LEU A 13 15.21 2.62 13.94
N THR A 14 16.34 2.53 14.67
CA THR A 14 17.45 1.64 14.33
C THR A 14 17.80 0.76 15.52
N GLU A 15 17.32 -0.46 15.52
CA GLU A 15 17.54 -1.42 16.61
C GLU A 15 19.03 -1.75 16.73
N GLY A 16 19.55 -1.68 17.97
CA GLY A 16 20.93 -2.06 18.29
C GLY A 16 22.01 -1.07 17.86
N PHE A 17 21.64 0.11 17.34
CA PHE A 17 22.58 1.12 16.90
C PHE A 17 22.20 2.50 17.46
N GLN A 18 23.14 3.15 18.13
CA GLN A 18 22.88 4.40 18.87
C GLN A 18 23.59 5.63 18.27
N GLU A 19 24.54 5.44 17.37
CA GLU A 19 25.25 6.54 16.73
C GLU A 19 24.36 7.21 15.67
N GLN A 20 24.50 8.50 15.51
CA GLN A 20 23.76 9.28 14.53
C GLN A 20 24.23 9.04 13.08
N TYR A 21 25.49 8.67 12.89
CA TYR A 21 26.08 8.45 11.57
C TYR A 21 26.65 7.06 11.45
N ALA A 22 26.39 6.43 10.32
CA ALA A 22 26.78 5.05 10.02
C ALA A 22 27.07 4.81 8.55
N ASP A 23 27.74 3.70 8.29
CA ASP A 23 27.77 3.08 6.97
C ASP A 23 26.86 1.84 6.99
N ILE A 24 26.00 1.69 5.97
CA ILE A 24 25.06 0.58 5.86
C ILE A 24 25.54 -0.38 4.77
N VAL A 25 25.77 -1.62 5.15
CA VAL A 25 26.19 -2.69 4.22
C VAL A 25 24.96 -3.45 3.73
N ILE A 26 24.76 -3.47 2.42
CA ILE A 26 23.65 -4.17 1.77
C ILE A 26 24.20 -5.35 0.99
N ASP A 27 23.59 -6.54 1.20
CA ASP A 27 23.91 -7.76 0.47
C ASP A 27 22.63 -8.34 -0.14
N GLY A 28 22.52 -8.25 -1.46
CA GLY A 28 21.30 -8.60 -2.17
C GLY A 28 20.12 -7.73 -1.71
N LYS A 29 19.14 -8.34 -1.06
CA LYS A 29 17.93 -7.67 -0.55
C LYS A 29 17.93 -7.40 0.96
N TYR A 30 19.05 -7.62 1.63
CA TYR A 30 19.14 -7.51 3.08
C TYR A 30 20.13 -6.42 3.50
N ILE A 31 19.81 -5.71 4.56
CA ILE A 31 20.79 -4.96 5.34
C ILE A 31 21.61 -6.00 6.09
N LYS A 32 22.88 -6.12 5.72
CA LYS A 32 23.79 -7.11 6.30
C LYS A 32 24.39 -6.62 7.59
N ASP A 33 24.73 -5.32 7.63
CA ASP A 33 25.37 -4.72 8.79
C ASP A 33 25.15 -3.20 8.80
N ILE A 34 25.22 -2.60 9.98
CA ILE A 34 25.26 -1.16 10.21
C ILE A 34 26.44 -0.91 11.13
N VAL A 35 27.42 -0.16 10.64
CA VAL A 35 28.67 0.09 11.37
C VAL A 35 28.91 1.59 11.52
N PRO A 36 29.59 2.04 12.59
CA PRO A 36 29.97 3.45 12.71
C PRO A 36 30.75 3.94 11.50
N THR A 37 30.44 5.16 11.05
CA THR A 37 31.08 5.75 9.87
C THR A 37 32.60 5.69 9.94
N ASP A 38 33.23 5.34 8.81
CA ASP A 38 34.68 5.27 8.61
C ASP A 38 35.43 4.26 9.50
N THR A 39 34.75 3.38 10.20
CA THR A 39 35.37 2.33 11.03
C THR A 39 35.81 1.11 10.22
N VAL A 40 35.18 0.84 9.11
CA VAL A 40 35.47 -0.31 8.24
C VAL A 40 35.93 0.16 6.86
N LYS A 41 37.05 -0.40 6.40
CA LYS A 41 37.54 -0.16 5.03
C LYS A 41 36.87 -1.10 4.06
N PHE A 42 36.13 -0.55 3.11
CA PHE A 42 35.42 -1.30 2.05
C PHE A 42 36.19 -1.22 0.71
N GLU A 43 37.47 -1.60 0.69
CA GLU A 43 38.39 -1.34 -0.44
C GLU A 43 38.00 -1.93 -1.79
N SER A 44 37.12 -2.91 -1.83
CA SER A 44 36.69 -3.58 -3.08
C SER A 44 35.20 -3.66 -3.24
N ILE A 45 34.43 -2.97 -2.40
CA ILE A 45 32.96 -3.00 -2.44
C ILE A 45 32.46 -1.69 -3.02
N PRO A 46 31.58 -1.71 -4.04
CA PRO A 46 30.93 -0.50 -4.54
C PRO A 46 30.22 0.26 -3.42
N PHE A 47 30.31 1.57 -3.43
CA PHE A 47 29.63 2.39 -2.44
C PHE A 47 28.91 3.58 -3.06
N ILE A 48 27.90 4.09 -2.35
CA ILE A 48 27.24 5.36 -2.60
C ILE A 48 27.46 6.23 -1.36
N ASP A 49 28.06 7.41 -1.54
CA ASP A 49 28.20 8.38 -0.48
C ASP A 49 26.94 9.22 -0.36
N LEU A 50 26.28 9.14 0.77
CA LEU A 50 25.05 9.87 1.05
C LEU A 50 25.28 11.25 1.65
N ASN A 51 26.54 11.61 1.94
CA ASN A 51 26.91 12.94 2.43
C ASN A 51 26.06 13.45 3.61
N GLY A 52 25.73 12.58 4.54
CA GLY A 52 24.91 12.91 5.71
C GLY A 52 23.40 12.93 5.44
N CYS A 53 22.93 12.49 4.27
CA CYS A 53 21.49 12.32 4.05
C CYS A 53 20.89 11.34 5.05
N THR A 54 19.68 11.65 5.52
CA THR A 54 18.96 10.79 6.46
C THR A 54 18.42 9.56 5.73
N VAL A 55 18.73 8.39 6.25
CA VAL A 55 18.19 7.12 5.80
C VAL A 55 17.05 6.70 6.74
N LEU A 56 15.92 6.37 6.18
CA LEU A 56 14.73 5.93 6.89
C LEU A 56 14.31 4.55 6.41
N PRO A 57 13.61 3.76 7.23
CA PRO A 57 12.83 2.64 6.73
C PRO A 57 11.86 3.10 5.66
N GLY A 58 11.54 2.22 4.71
CA GLY A 58 10.52 2.53 3.70
C GLY A 58 9.20 2.90 4.33
N LEU A 59 8.52 3.91 3.77
CA LEU A 59 7.24 4.39 4.28
C LEU A 59 6.13 3.36 4.01
N PHE A 60 5.11 3.41 4.87
CA PHE A 60 3.89 2.61 4.74
C PHE A 60 2.70 3.53 4.54
N ASP A 61 1.89 3.26 3.52
CA ASP A 61 0.56 3.83 3.38
C ASP A 61 -0.47 2.76 3.77
N LEU A 62 -1.11 2.94 4.91
CA LEU A 62 -2.04 1.95 5.48
C LEU A 62 -3.49 2.18 5.03
N HIS A 63 -3.77 3.18 4.21
CA HIS A 63 -5.10 3.41 3.65
C HIS A 63 -5.00 4.03 2.25
N ALA A 64 -4.64 3.21 1.29
CA ALA A 64 -4.57 3.58 -0.12
C ALA A 64 -5.73 2.99 -0.92
N HIS A 65 -5.95 3.55 -2.10
CA HIS A 65 -6.77 2.97 -3.17
C HIS A 65 -5.98 3.09 -4.47
N LEU A 66 -5.46 1.98 -4.95
CA LEU A 66 -4.62 1.95 -6.16
C LEU A 66 -5.28 2.52 -7.40
N MET A 67 -6.59 2.59 -7.41
CA MET A 67 -7.37 3.09 -8.53
C MET A 67 -7.44 4.62 -8.61
N PHE A 68 -7.15 5.34 -7.53
CA PHE A 68 -7.33 6.79 -7.47
C PHE A 68 -6.00 7.52 -7.58
N MET A 69 -5.66 8.00 -8.78
CA MET A 69 -4.46 8.79 -9.03
C MET A 69 -4.61 10.27 -8.74
N ASN A 70 -5.81 10.78 -8.94
CA ASN A 70 -6.12 12.19 -8.85
C ASN A 70 -7.46 12.38 -8.14
N GLN A 71 -7.87 13.61 -7.99
CA GLN A 71 -9.12 13.94 -7.31
C GLN A 71 -10.38 13.72 -8.17
N ASP A 72 -10.24 13.32 -9.44
CA ASP A 72 -11.37 12.98 -10.29
C ASP A 72 -11.69 11.48 -10.20
N TYR A 73 -12.40 11.14 -9.14
CA TYR A 73 -12.80 9.76 -8.84
C TYR A 73 -13.77 9.21 -9.87
N TYR A 74 -14.69 10.04 -10.37
CA TYR A 74 -15.69 9.62 -11.35
C TYR A 74 -15.05 9.30 -12.69
N ALA A 75 -14.10 10.10 -13.14
CA ALA A 75 -13.33 9.80 -14.34
C ALA A 75 -12.54 8.48 -14.19
N SER A 76 -12.03 8.20 -13.00
CA SER A 76 -11.35 6.93 -12.73
C SER A 76 -12.30 5.73 -12.84
N MET A 77 -13.52 5.86 -12.34
CA MET A 77 -14.53 4.80 -12.41
C MET A 77 -15.11 4.57 -13.82
N ALA A 78 -15.04 5.57 -14.70
CA ALA A 78 -15.53 5.47 -16.08
C ALA A 78 -14.55 4.73 -17.01
N ARG A 79 -13.38 4.32 -16.56
CA ARG A 79 -12.36 3.67 -17.37
C ARG A 79 -12.70 2.22 -17.69
N SER A 80 -12.19 1.73 -18.82
CA SER A 80 -12.26 0.29 -19.11
C SER A 80 -11.41 -0.49 -18.09
N GLN A 81 -11.78 -1.76 -17.87
CA GLN A 81 -11.06 -2.64 -16.96
C GLN A 81 -9.54 -2.69 -17.25
N ASN A 82 -9.15 -2.68 -18.52
CA ASN A 82 -7.74 -2.74 -18.90
C ASN A 82 -7.01 -1.44 -18.55
N GLN A 83 -7.62 -0.28 -18.82
CA GLN A 83 -7.05 1.01 -18.41
C GLN A 83 -6.93 1.12 -16.89
N TYR A 84 -7.96 0.71 -16.19
CA TYR A 84 -7.99 0.66 -14.73
C TYR A 84 -6.84 -0.17 -14.16
N LEU A 85 -6.57 -1.36 -14.74
CA LEU A 85 -5.44 -2.19 -14.34
C LEU A 85 -4.10 -1.51 -14.60
N LEU A 86 -3.92 -0.86 -15.77
CA LEU A 86 -2.69 -0.13 -16.09
C LEU A 86 -2.44 1.03 -15.12
N ASP A 87 -3.50 1.76 -14.76
CA ASP A 87 -3.40 2.83 -13.77
C ASP A 87 -2.96 2.29 -12.40
N CYS A 88 -3.57 1.19 -11.94
CA CYS A 88 -3.16 0.55 -10.69
C CYS A 88 -1.68 0.10 -10.70
N MET A 89 -1.18 -0.37 -11.85
CA MET A 89 0.24 -0.70 -12.02
C MET A 89 1.13 0.55 -11.93
N GLU A 90 0.74 1.62 -12.60
CA GLU A 90 1.46 2.90 -12.55
C GLU A 90 1.52 3.45 -11.13
N HIS A 91 0.40 3.37 -10.38
CA HIS A 91 0.34 3.82 -8.99
C HIS A 91 1.26 3.02 -8.09
N ALA A 92 1.27 1.69 -8.21
CA ALA A 92 2.19 0.86 -7.45
C ALA A 92 3.67 1.24 -7.68
N GLN A 93 4.01 1.62 -8.92
CA GLN A 93 5.34 2.14 -9.25
C GLN A 93 5.59 3.54 -8.70
N MET A 94 4.58 4.40 -8.70
CA MET A 94 4.70 5.75 -8.13
C MET A 94 4.94 5.70 -6.63
N TYR A 95 4.25 4.83 -5.90
CA TYR A 95 4.46 4.66 -4.46
C TYR A 95 5.91 4.36 -4.14
N ILE A 96 6.54 3.37 -4.81
CA ILE A 96 7.94 3.03 -4.54
C ILE A 96 8.90 4.17 -4.91
N LYS A 97 8.62 4.95 -5.98
CA LYS A 97 9.43 6.10 -6.38
C LYS A 97 9.39 7.24 -5.34
N HIS A 98 8.33 7.31 -4.54
CA HIS A 98 8.15 8.29 -3.47
C HIS A 98 8.52 7.76 -2.07
N GLY A 99 9.17 6.58 -2.01
CA GLY A 99 9.67 6.01 -0.77
C GLY A 99 8.68 5.16 0.01
N TYR A 100 7.47 4.94 -0.51
CA TYR A 100 6.52 4.00 0.08
C TYR A 100 6.82 2.60 -0.39
N THR A 101 7.28 1.76 0.54
CA THR A 101 7.67 0.38 0.23
C THR A 101 6.55 -0.63 0.44
N THR A 102 5.52 -0.24 1.17
CA THR A 102 4.33 -1.07 1.43
C THR A 102 3.08 -0.18 1.44
N ILE A 103 2.02 -0.66 0.80
CA ILE A 103 0.71 -0.03 0.78
C ILE A 103 -0.37 -1.04 1.15
N ARG A 104 -1.40 -0.55 1.86
CA ARG A 104 -2.63 -1.29 2.10
C ARG A 104 -3.75 -0.71 1.24
N ASP A 105 -4.09 -1.43 0.17
CA ASP A 105 -5.14 -1.08 -0.78
C ASP A 105 -6.50 -1.46 -0.18
N CYS A 106 -7.20 -0.46 0.32
CA CYS A 106 -8.44 -0.61 1.10
C CYS A 106 -9.70 -0.72 0.24
N GLY A 107 -9.56 -1.11 -0.99
CA GLY A 107 -10.66 -1.39 -1.90
C GLY A 107 -10.28 -1.09 -3.33
N ASN A 108 -10.65 -2.01 -4.22
CA ASN A 108 -10.27 -1.95 -5.62
C ASN A 108 -11.32 -2.66 -6.47
N ASP A 109 -11.69 -2.05 -7.59
CA ASP A 109 -12.61 -2.69 -8.52
C ASP A 109 -11.90 -3.72 -9.40
N TYR A 110 -12.66 -4.60 -10.02
CA TYR A 110 -12.18 -5.68 -10.91
C TYR A 110 -11.08 -6.56 -10.30
N TYR A 111 -10.86 -6.50 -8.97
CA TYR A 111 -9.75 -7.18 -8.29
C TYR A 111 -8.37 -6.83 -8.86
N ALA A 112 -8.24 -5.63 -9.43
CA ALA A 112 -6.99 -5.16 -10.01
C ALA A 112 -5.85 -5.12 -8.98
N GLY A 113 -6.16 -4.79 -7.72
CA GLY A 113 -5.19 -4.82 -6.61
C GLY A 113 -4.54 -6.19 -6.44
N ILE A 114 -5.29 -7.28 -6.54
CA ILE A 114 -4.78 -8.67 -6.47
C ILE A 114 -3.84 -8.93 -7.66
N THR A 115 -4.27 -8.57 -8.87
CA THR A 115 -3.47 -8.77 -10.08
C THR A 115 -2.14 -8.03 -10.01
N VAL A 116 -2.16 -6.76 -9.56
CA VAL A 116 -0.95 -5.93 -9.43
C VAL A 116 -0.05 -6.44 -8.29
N ARG A 117 -0.63 -6.80 -7.15
CA ARG A 117 0.10 -7.44 -6.04
C ARG A 117 0.88 -8.66 -6.51
N ASP A 118 0.20 -9.54 -7.24
CA ASP A 118 0.80 -10.79 -7.70
C ASP A 118 1.88 -10.53 -8.78
N ALA A 119 1.70 -9.51 -9.62
CA ALA A 119 2.71 -9.10 -10.59
C ALA A 119 3.97 -8.52 -9.90
N VAL A 120 3.80 -7.72 -8.85
CA VAL A 120 4.91 -7.21 -8.02
C VAL A 120 5.62 -8.37 -7.32
N ASN A 121 4.87 -9.28 -6.67
CA ASN A 121 5.45 -10.41 -5.94
C ASN A 121 6.25 -11.36 -6.83
N ARG A 122 5.85 -11.51 -8.09
CA ARG A 122 6.58 -12.31 -9.10
C ARG A 122 7.71 -11.56 -9.79
N GLY A 123 7.88 -10.27 -9.49
CA GLY A 123 8.89 -9.43 -10.14
C GLY A 123 8.60 -9.09 -11.61
N VAL A 124 7.35 -9.23 -12.05
CA VAL A 124 6.91 -8.84 -13.41
C VAL A 124 6.94 -7.33 -13.57
N ILE A 125 6.59 -6.61 -12.50
CA ILE A 125 6.70 -5.16 -12.41
C ILE A 125 7.39 -4.78 -11.10
N GLN A 126 8.09 -3.64 -11.11
CA GLN A 126 8.56 -3.01 -9.88
C GLN A 126 7.44 -2.20 -9.27
N GLY A 127 7.31 -2.25 -7.95
CA GLY A 127 6.29 -1.49 -7.22
C GLY A 127 6.41 -1.70 -5.72
N ALA A 128 5.66 -0.93 -4.95
CA ALA A 128 5.51 -1.16 -3.52
C ALA A 128 4.87 -2.52 -3.26
N ARG A 129 5.18 -3.13 -2.11
CA ARG A 129 4.45 -4.31 -1.63
C ARG A 129 2.99 -3.92 -1.41
N ILE A 130 2.07 -4.74 -1.90
CA ILE A 130 0.65 -4.49 -1.81
C ILE A 130 -0.01 -5.51 -0.90
N ILE A 131 -0.87 -5.03 0.00
CA ILE A 131 -1.82 -5.81 0.81
C ILE A 131 -3.20 -5.30 0.40
N THR A 132 -4.05 -6.13 -0.18
CA THR A 132 -5.31 -5.69 -0.83
C THR A 132 -6.54 -6.35 -0.26
N ALA A 133 -7.62 -5.55 -0.14
CA ALA A 133 -8.92 -5.99 0.36
C ALA A 133 -9.87 -6.53 -0.73
N GLY A 134 -9.53 -6.36 -2.02
CA GLY A 134 -10.51 -6.60 -3.08
C GLY A 134 -11.61 -5.54 -3.09
N LYS A 135 -12.88 -5.93 -3.13
CA LYS A 135 -14.01 -5.00 -3.05
C LYS A 135 -14.29 -4.54 -1.62
N ILE A 136 -14.91 -3.39 -1.52
CA ILE A 136 -15.35 -2.82 -0.24
C ILE A 136 -16.71 -3.43 0.12
N ILE A 137 -16.88 -3.87 1.35
CA ILE A 137 -18.19 -4.28 1.87
C ILE A 137 -18.83 -3.09 2.58
N SER A 138 -20.09 -2.82 2.30
CA SER A 138 -20.86 -1.72 2.88
C SER A 138 -22.33 -2.14 3.09
N PRO A 139 -23.01 -1.64 4.10
CA PRO A 139 -24.46 -1.64 4.06
C PRO A 139 -24.95 -0.84 2.85
N THR A 140 -26.18 -1.07 2.42
CA THR A 140 -26.82 -0.23 1.40
C THR A 140 -26.88 1.20 1.91
N ALA A 141 -26.19 2.09 1.22
CA ALA A 141 -26.09 3.50 1.62
C ALA A 141 -26.17 4.41 0.39
N LYS A 142 -26.69 5.61 0.59
CA LYS A 142 -26.78 6.62 -0.46
C LYS A 142 -25.39 6.92 -1.03
N GLY A 143 -25.27 6.93 -2.35
CA GLY A 143 -24.04 7.26 -3.06
C GLY A 143 -23.18 6.04 -3.41
N ASN A 144 -23.47 4.85 -2.87
CA ASN A 144 -22.75 3.63 -3.25
C ASN A 144 -22.89 3.34 -4.74
N GLU A 145 -24.08 3.62 -5.31
CA GLU A 145 -24.37 3.42 -6.73
C GLU A 145 -23.46 4.22 -7.67
N SER A 146 -22.89 5.32 -7.18
CA SER A 146 -21.96 6.15 -7.97
C SER A 146 -20.61 5.47 -8.22
N PHE A 147 -20.29 4.41 -7.48
CA PHE A 147 -19.02 3.70 -7.58
C PHE A 147 -19.11 2.36 -8.31
N GLY A 148 -20.15 2.15 -9.08
CA GLY A 148 -20.31 0.99 -9.95
C GLY A 148 -20.24 -0.33 -9.20
N THR A 149 -19.23 -1.15 -9.49
CA THR A 149 -19.05 -2.47 -8.89
C THR A 149 -18.02 -2.53 -7.78
N LEU A 150 -17.54 -1.37 -7.27
CA LEU A 150 -16.54 -1.30 -6.18
C LEU A 150 -17.08 -1.87 -4.88
N TYR A 151 -18.38 -1.70 -4.60
CA TYR A 151 -19.00 -2.14 -3.37
C TYR A 151 -19.69 -3.50 -3.52
N TRP A 152 -19.56 -4.31 -2.45
CA TRP A 152 -20.52 -5.33 -2.11
C TRP A 152 -21.48 -4.75 -1.08
N GLU A 153 -22.75 -4.63 -1.41
CA GLU A 153 -23.77 -4.22 -0.46
C GLU A 153 -24.33 -5.42 0.29
N THR A 154 -24.51 -5.26 1.60
CA THR A 154 -25.06 -6.29 2.49
C THR A 154 -25.81 -5.66 3.64
N ASN A 155 -26.96 -6.22 3.97
CA ASN A 155 -27.85 -5.72 5.02
C ASN A 155 -28.18 -6.81 6.06
N SER A 156 -27.52 -7.97 6.00
CA SER A 156 -27.68 -9.03 6.99
C SER A 156 -26.36 -9.72 7.32
N PRO A 157 -26.24 -10.33 8.51
CA PRO A 157 -25.06 -11.11 8.90
C PRO A 157 -24.80 -12.29 7.94
N GLU A 158 -25.83 -12.95 7.43
CA GLU A 158 -25.73 -14.09 6.53
C GLU A 158 -25.13 -13.67 5.18
N GLU A 159 -25.61 -12.56 4.62
CA GLU A 159 -25.04 -11.99 3.40
C GLU A 159 -23.59 -11.58 3.60
N MET A 160 -23.30 -10.90 4.70
CA MET A 160 -21.94 -10.50 5.07
C MET A 160 -21.01 -11.71 5.12
N PHE A 161 -21.43 -12.78 5.79
CA PHE A 161 -20.64 -14.02 5.86
C PHE A 161 -20.36 -14.60 4.48
N HIS A 162 -21.38 -14.66 3.61
CA HIS A 162 -21.23 -15.15 2.24
C HIS A 162 -20.27 -14.29 1.42
N ILE A 163 -20.40 -12.96 1.50
CA ILE A 163 -19.53 -12.02 0.80
C ILE A 163 -18.08 -12.12 1.31
N CYS A 164 -17.85 -12.17 2.62
CA CYS A 164 -16.51 -12.37 3.17
C CYS A 164 -15.85 -13.64 2.65
N ARG A 165 -16.58 -14.75 2.58
CA ARG A 165 -16.04 -15.99 2.01
C ARG A 165 -15.76 -15.88 0.52
N THR A 166 -16.57 -15.13 -0.21
CA THR A 166 -16.35 -14.83 -1.64
C THR A 166 -15.07 -14.04 -1.83
N GLU A 167 -14.86 -12.97 -1.06
CA GLU A 167 -13.63 -12.16 -1.12
C GLU A 167 -12.38 -13.00 -0.77
N VAL A 168 -12.45 -13.78 0.32
CA VAL A 168 -11.35 -14.69 0.70
C VAL A 168 -11.04 -15.68 -0.41
N SER A 169 -12.05 -16.21 -1.09
CA SER A 169 -11.87 -17.15 -2.22
C SER A 169 -11.20 -16.51 -3.45
N LYS A 170 -11.27 -15.18 -3.58
CA LYS A 170 -10.55 -14.40 -4.61
C LYS A 170 -9.08 -14.16 -4.26
N GLY A 171 -8.69 -14.43 -3.03
CA GLY A 171 -7.31 -14.30 -2.56
C GLY A 171 -6.97 -12.92 -2.02
N VAL A 172 -7.93 -12.20 -1.45
CA VAL A 172 -7.68 -10.94 -0.72
C VAL A 172 -6.86 -11.21 0.54
N ASP A 173 -6.12 -10.20 0.99
CA ASP A 173 -5.28 -10.30 2.19
C ASP A 173 -6.07 -9.93 3.46
N PHE A 174 -7.13 -9.15 3.34
CA PHE A 174 -8.02 -8.74 4.43
C PHE A 174 -9.39 -8.32 3.90
N ILE A 175 -10.35 -8.14 4.79
CA ILE A 175 -11.70 -7.64 4.48
C ILE A 175 -11.79 -6.16 4.82
N LYS A 176 -12.26 -5.34 3.88
CA LYS A 176 -12.60 -3.93 4.12
C LYS A 176 -14.10 -3.79 4.30
N TYR A 177 -14.50 -3.26 5.44
CA TYR A 177 -15.89 -2.95 5.77
C TYR A 177 -16.09 -1.47 6.09
N MET A 178 -17.13 -0.87 5.52
CA MET A 178 -17.52 0.52 5.80
C MET A 178 -18.53 0.55 6.92
N VAL A 179 -18.17 1.16 8.05
CA VAL A 179 -19.04 1.33 9.22
C VAL A 179 -19.66 2.70 9.29
N THR A 180 -19.11 3.66 8.54
CA THR A 180 -19.59 5.05 8.47
C THR A 180 -19.70 5.48 7.02
N GLY A 181 -20.42 6.57 6.77
CA GLY A 181 -20.48 7.17 5.44
C GLY A 181 -19.09 7.53 4.90
N ALA A 182 -18.90 7.40 3.59
CA ALA A 182 -17.67 7.77 2.92
C ALA A 182 -17.67 9.23 2.47
N VAL A 183 -16.52 9.89 2.53
CA VAL A 183 -16.34 11.28 2.07
C VAL A 183 -16.77 11.46 0.61
N LEU A 184 -16.56 10.43 -0.21
CA LEU A 184 -16.81 10.49 -1.64
C LEU A 184 -18.26 10.13 -2.03
N ASN A 185 -19.04 9.54 -1.12
CA ASN A 185 -20.42 9.20 -1.37
C ASN A 185 -21.30 10.44 -1.27
N GLU A 186 -22.10 10.69 -2.28
CA GLU A 186 -23.09 11.77 -2.24
C GLU A 186 -24.04 11.59 -1.05
N GLY A 187 -24.04 12.56 -0.13
CA GLY A 187 -24.83 12.51 1.12
C GLY A 187 -24.26 11.56 2.18
N GLY A 188 -23.07 11.00 1.96
CA GLY A 188 -22.33 10.30 3.01
C GLY A 188 -21.75 11.26 4.03
N VAL A 189 -21.91 10.96 5.32
CA VAL A 189 -21.35 11.76 6.41
C VAL A 189 -20.27 10.93 7.13
N PRO A 190 -18.98 11.31 7.00
CA PRO A 190 -17.92 10.63 7.72
C PRO A 190 -18.17 10.70 9.24
N GLY A 191 -18.09 9.54 9.90
CA GLY A 191 -18.36 9.44 11.33
C GLY A 191 -19.82 9.15 11.69
N GLU A 192 -20.77 9.33 10.78
CA GLU A 192 -22.14 8.87 10.97
C GLU A 192 -22.23 7.37 10.65
N LEU A 193 -22.67 6.58 11.62
CA LEU A 193 -22.78 5.13 11.48
C LEU A 193 -23.82 4.76 10.42
N VAL A 194 -23.46 3.91 9.50
CA VAL A 194 -24.36 3.28 8.51
C VAL A 194 -24.64 1.81 8.83
N THR A 195 -24.13 1.33 9.99
CA THR A 195 -24.35 -0.02 10.49
C THR A 195 -25.01 0.01 11.84
N THR A 196 -25.67 -1.08 12.24
CA THR A 196 -26.13 -1.33 13.60
C THR A 196 -24.98 -1.89 14.46
N ALA A 197 -25.14 -1.83 15.78
CA ALA A 197 -24.18 -2.41 16.73
C ALA A 197 -24.37 -3.92 16.93
N GLU A 198 -25.37 -4.53 16.29
CA GLU A 198 -25.69 -5.96 16.34
C GLU A 198 -25.14 -6.72 15.16
#